data_ac2e1658f836f1b30baad7a7f39486f0
#
_entry.id   ac2e1658f836f1b30baad7a7f39486f0
#
_cell.length_a   1.000
_cell.length_b   1.000
_cell.length_c   1.000
_cell.angle_alpha   90.00
_cell.angle_beta   90.00
_cell.angle_gamma   90.00
#
_symmetry.space_group_name_H-M   'P 1'
#
loop_
_entity.id
_entity.type
_entity.pdbx_description
1 polymer ?
#
loop_
_entity_poly.entity_id
_entity_poly.type
_entity_poly.pdbx_seq_one_letter_code
_entity_poly.pdbx_strand_id
1 'polypeptide(L)'
;MTNVGSFLLLGGTNNQYLRDCMKVLAFEDTYDLAVILESQGIHMENIDFQQQWNSQSAVETIASFEPDVLLLDHFMPPYTGLEVLRELNIGIQSGDIARPGLIVAMSSDERKNELMLKEGADVSTSKFEVPFLSVFRDYSS
;
A
#
# COMPACT_ATOMS: atom_id res chain seq x y z
N MET A 1 -12.49 10.55 19.03
CA MET A 1 -12.61 10.34 19.82
C MET A 1 -12.64 10.05 20.23
N THR A 2 -12.39 9.96 19.69
CA THR A 2 -12.43 9.68 20.34
C THR A 2 -12.34 9.35 20.72
N ASN A 3 -12.33 9.03 20.21
CA ASN A 3 -12.31 8.72 20.99
C ASN A 3 -12.07 8.38 21.43
N VAL A 4 -11.95 8.10 21.06
CA VAL A 4 -11.77 7.74 21.86
C VAL A 4 -11.59 7.61 22.37
N GLY A 5 -11.43 7.65 22.05
CA GLY A 5 -11.36 7.48 22.89
C GLY A 5 -10.99 7.32 23.18
N SER A 6 -11.17 7.06 22.99
CA SER A 6 -10.84 6.88 23.64
C SER A 6 -10.49 6.75 23.96
N PHE A 7 -10.53 6.50 23.62
CA PHE A 7 -10.36 6.41 24.35
C PHE A 7 -10.14 6.54 24.90
N LEU A 8 -10.12 6.22 24.56
CA LEU A 8 -10.00 6.28 25.29
C LEU A 8 -9.82 6.37 25.76
N LEU A 9 -9.86 6.26 25.78
CA LEU A 9 -9.68 6.30 26.39
C LEU A 9 -9.46 6.12 26.71
N LEU A 10 -9.52 5.94 26.69
CA LEU A 10 -9.19 5.75 26.85
C LEU A 10 -8.89 5.71 26.55
N GLY A 11 -9.06 5.43 26.98
CA GLY A 11 -8.34 4.83 26.18
C GLY A 11 -8.21 5.53 24.88
N GLY A 12 -8.15 6.50 24.70
CA GLY A 12 -8.04 7.19 23.46
C GLY A 12 -6.63 7.35 22.93
N THR A 13 -5.64 7.25 23.80
CA THR A 13 -4.24 7.50 23.43
C THR A 13 -3.72 6.50 22.39
N ASN A 14 -4.03 5.23 22.54
CA ASN A 14 -3.59 4.20 21.60
C ASN A 14 -4.18 4.43 20.21
N ASN A 15 -5.44 4.85 20.14
CA ASN A 15 -6.05 5.13 18.85
C ASN A 15 -5.38 6.31 18.15
N GLN A 16 -4.97 7.31 18.93
CA GLN A 16 -4.24 8.46 18.39
C GLN A 16 -2.91 8.02 17.76
N TYR A 17 -2.17 7.18 18.47
CA TYR A 17 -0.89 6.66 17.98
C TYR A 17 -1.06 5.91 16.67
N LEU A 18 -2.06 5.00 16.60
CA LEU A 18 -2.28 4.21 15.40
C LEU A 18 -2.69 5.05 14.20
N ARG A 19 -3.45 6.12 14.42
CA ARG A 19 -3.84 7.00 13.32
C ARG A 19 -2.66 7.77 12.74
N ASP A 20 -1.59 7.94 13.52
CA ASP A 20 -0.40 8.65 13.05
C ASP A 20 0.54 7.75 12.25
N CYS A 21 0.30 6.43 12.24
CA CYS A 21 1.10 5.50 11.45
C CYS A 21 0.70 5.58 9.99
N MET A 22 1.71 5.57 9.10
CA MET A 22 1.47 5.46 7.68
C MET A 22 1.03 4.03 7.36
N LYS A 23 -0.06 3.88 6.62
CA LYS A 23 -0.60 2.56 6.27
C LYS A 23 -0.12 2.17 4.90
N VAL A 24 0.58 1.05 4.82
CA VAL A 24 1.14 0.53 3.57
C VAL A 24 0.58 -0.86 3.32
N LEU A 25 0.00 -1.05 2.14
CA LEU A 25 -0.50 -2.36 1.70
C LEU A 25 0.28 -2.77 0.47
N ALA A 26 0.86 -3.96 0.50
CA ALA A 26 1.65 -4.47 -0.60
C ALA A 26 1.06 -5.76 -1.13
N PHE A 27 1.04 -5.89 -2.45
CA PHE A 27 0.71 -7.14 -3.15
C PHE A 27 1.97 -7.64 -3.84
N GLU A 28 2.55 -8.68 -3.29
CA GLU A 28 3.81 -9.25 -3.75
C GLU A 28 3.83 -10.73 -3.33
N ASP A 29 4.09 -11.64 -4.29
CA ASP A 29 3.94 -13.07 -4.03
C ASP A 29 5.27 -13.81 -3.79
N THR A 30 6.40 -13.14 -3.89
CA THR A 30 7.70 -13.81 -3.82
C THR A 30 8.59 -13.29 -2.70
N TYR A 31 8.71 -11.97 -2.56
CA TYR A 31 9.66 -11.34 -1.64
C TYR A 31 8.94 -10.70 -0.47
N ASP A 32 9.54 -10.82 0.71
CA ASP A 32 9.03 -10.14 1.91
C ASP A 32 9.47 -8.68 1.87
N LEU A 33 8.54 -7.80 1.55
CA LEU A 33 8.85 -6.38 1.39
C LEU A 33 9.19 -5.70 2.72
N ALA A 34 8.65 -6.19 3.84
CA ALA A 34 9.05 -5.65 5.13
C ALA A 34 10.55 -5.86 5.37
N VAL A 35 11.05 -7.04 5.03
CA VAL A 35 12.49 -7.33 5.15
C VAL A 35 13.30 -6.41 4.25
N ILE A 36 12.84 -6.20 3.00
CA ILE A 36 13.52 -5.30 2.07
C ILE A 36 13.57 -3.88 2.63
N LEU A 37 12.45 -3.39 3.15
CA LEU A 37 12.39 -2.04 3.73
C LEU A 37 13.34 -1.91 4.92
N GLU A 38 13.28 -2.87 5.84
CA GLU A 38 14.13 -2.84 7.03
C GLU A 38 15.60 -2.91 6.68
N SER A 39 15.97 -3.71 5.67
CA SER A 39 17.36 -3.86 5.27
C SER A 39 17.96 -2.55 4.75
N GLN A 40 17.12 -1.61 4.35
CA GLN A 40 17.55 -0.31 3.86
C GLN A 40 17.30 0.81 4.86
N GLY A 41 17.07 0.46 6.12
CA GLY A 41 17.02 1.44 7.21
C GLY A 41 15.66 2.06 7.46
N ILE A 42 14.58 1.50 6.86
CA ILE A 42 13.24 2.02 7.12
C ILE A 42 12.76 1.49 8.47
N HIS A 43 12.27 2.40 9.31
CA HIS A 43 11.79 2.07 10.65
C HIS A 43 10.34 1.61 10.59
N MET A 44 10.14 0.29 10.63
CA MET A 44 8.81 -0.32 10.44
C MET A 44 7.87 -0.06 11.61
N GLU A 45 8.38 0.28 12.78
CA GLU A 45 7.53 0.56 13.94
C GLU A 45 6.61 1.77 13.73
N ASN A 46 6.94 2.64 12.77
CA ASN A 46 6.13 3.81 12.44
C ASN A 46 5.22 3.56 11.26
N ILE A 47 5.16 2.34 10.76
CA ILE A 47 4.39 1.97 9.56
C ILE A 47 3.47 0.82 9.90
N ASP A 48 2.19 0.98 9.60
CA ASP A 48 1.23 -0.13 9.67
C ASP A 48 1.29 -0.85 8.32
N PHE A 49 2.08 -1.92 8.26
CA PHE A 49 2.41 -2.61 7.02
C PHE A 49 1.68 -3.94 6.92
N GLN A 50 1.05 -4.16 5.79
CA GLN A 50 0.40 -5.44 5.50
C GLN A 50 0.80 -5.89 4.09
N GLN A 51 1.14 -7.17 3.94
CA GLN A 51 1.44 -7.75 2.63
C GLN A 51 0.47 -8.88 2.35
N GLN A 52 -0.06 -8.86 1.13
CA GLN A 52 -0.87 -9.95 0.57
C GLN A 52 -0.01 -10.69 -0.45
N TRP A 53 -0.01 -12.02 -0.36
CA TRP A 53 0.86 -12.87 -1.18
C TRP A 53 0.17 -13.37 -2.44
N ASN A 54 -1.05 -12.93 -2.67
CA ASN A 54 -1.81 -13.19 -3.88
C ASN A 54 -2.82 -12.05 -4.04
N SER A 55 -3.52 -12.03 -5.18
CA SER A 55 -4.49 -10.97 -5.47
C SER A 55 -5.93 -11.36 -5.18
N GLN A 56 -6.14 -12.48 -4.46
CA GLN A 56 -7.48 -12.88 -4.06
C GLN A 56 -8.09 -11.81 -3.17
N SER A 57 -9.28 -11.35 -3.51
CA SER A 57 -9.99 -10.31 -2.75
C SER A 57 -9.20 -9.00 -2.62
N ALA A 58 -8.39 -8.68 -3.64
CA ALA A 58 -7.49 -7.53 -3.56
C ALA A 58 -8.24 -6.22 -3.35
N VAL A 59 -9.29 -5.97 -4.12
CA VAL A 59 -9.99 -4.69 -4.05
C VAL A 59 -10.72 -4.55 -2.72
N GLU A 60 -11.31 -5.64 -2.22
CA GLU A 60 -11.95 -5.64 -0.91
C GLU A 60 -10.95 -5.34 0.21
N THR A 61 -9.75 -5.90 0.11
CA THR A 61 -8.71 -5.64 1.09
C THR A 61 -8.26 -4.18 1.04
N ILE A 62 -8.08 -3.62 -0.16
CA ILE A 62 -7.73 -2.21 -0.31
C ILE A 62 -8.82 -1.33 0.30
N ALA A 63 -10.08 -1.65 0.02
CA ALA A 63 -11.21 -0.86 0.51
C ALA A 63 -11.27 -0.84 2.04
N SER A 64 -11.04 -1.98 2.68
CA SER A 64 -11.17 -2.07 4.14
C SER A 64 -9.92 -1.57 4.87
N PHE A 65 -8.74 -1.78 4.31
CA PHE A 65 -7.50 -1.34 4.95
C PHE A 65 -7.27 0.17 4.79
N GLU A 66 -7.74 0.73 3.69
CA GLU A 66 -7.58 2.16 3.36
C GLU A 66 -6.11 2.59 3.44
N PRO A 67 -5.23 2.00 2.61
CA PRO A 67 -3.82 2.31 2.68
C PRO A 67 -3.51 3.73 2.21
N ASP A 68 -2.49 4.33 2.81
CA ASP A 68 -1.90 5.56 2.31
C ASP A 68 -1.03 5.27 1.09
N VAL A 69 -0.34 4.13 1.10
CA VAL A 69 0.53 3.69 0.01
C VAL A 69 0.12 2.28 -0.40
N LEU A 70 -0.11 2.10 -1.69
CA LEU A 70 -0.40 0.79 -2.28
C LEU A 70 0.78 0.40 -3.17
N LEU A 71 1.45 -0.71 -2.81
CA LEU A 71 2.54 -1.28 -3.60
C LEU A 71 1.99 -2.47 -4.35
N LEU A 72 2.04 -2.44 -5.69
CA LEU A 72 1.29 -3.40 -6.49
C LEU A 72 2.19 -4.01 -7.57
N ASP A 73 2.51 -5.31 -7.40
CA ASP A 73 3.18 -6.07 -8.44
C ASP A 73 2.16 -6.45 -9.53
N HIS A 74 2.64 -6.73 -10.72
CA HIS A 74 1.77 -7.12 -11.82
C HIS A 74 1.43 -8.61 -11.77
N PHE A 75 2.46 -9.46 -11.55
CA PHE A 75 2.27 -10.91 -11.60
C PHE A 75 1.84 -11.45 -10.24
N MET A 76 0.54 -11.37 -9.99
CA MET A 76 -0.08 -11.70 -8.69
C MET A 76 -1.31 -12.57 -8.90
N PRO A 77 -1.12 -13.89 -9.11
CA PRO A 77 -2.31 -14.74 -9.28
C PRO A 77 -3.26 -14.63 -8.12
N PRO A 78 -4.56 -14.77 -8.32
CA PRO A 78 -5.23 -15.12 -9.59
C PRO A 78 -5.43 -13.96 -10.57
N TYR A 79 -5.24 -12.70 -10.13
CA TYR A 79 -5.41 -11.53 -10.99
C TYR A 79 -4.09 -10.80 -11.17
N THR A 80 -3.92 -10.10 -12.30
CA THR A 80 -2.75 -9.26 -12.48
C THR A 80 -2.90 -7.93 -11.74
N GLY A 81 -1.78 -7.27 -11.47
CA GLY A 81 -1.83 -5.93 -10.87
C GLY A 81 -2.64 -4.95 -11.73
N LEU A 82 -2.53 -5.06 -13.06
CA LEU A 82 -3.30 -4.21 -13.95
C LEU A 82 -4.81 -4.44 -13.79
N GLU A 83 -5.22 -5.71 -13.67
CA GLU A 83 -6.63 -6.03 -13.45
C GLU A 83 -7.13 -5.49 -12.11
N VAL A 84 -6.30 -5.64 -11.07
CA VAL A 84 -6.63 -5.10 -9.74
C VAL A 84 -6.81 -3.58 -9.83
N LEU A 85 -5.89 -2.91 -10.52
CA LEU A 85 -5.91 -1.46 -10.63
C LEU A 85 -7.14 -0.97 -11.40
N ARG A 86 -7.52 -1.68 -12.47
CA ARG A 86 -8.73 -1.34 -13.23
C ARG A 86 -9.98 -1.45 -12.36
N GLU A 87 -10.07 -2.53 -11.61
CA GLU A 87 -11.24 -2.75 -10.75
C GLU A 87 -11.26 -1.74 -9.60
N LEU A 88 -10.09 -1.43 -9.04
CA LEU A 88 -9.97 -0.41 -8.01
C LEU A 88 -10.46 0.94 -8.52
N ASN A 89 -10.08 1.31 -9.75
CA ASN A 89 -10.50 2.59 -10.32
C ASN A 89 -12.01 2.68 -10.50
N ILE A 90 -12.66 1.57 -10.83
CA ILE A 90 -14.12 1.57 -10.91
C ILE A 90 -14.72 1.92 -9.55
N GLY A 91 -14.22 1.31 -8.47
CA GLY A 91 -14.70 1.60 -7.13
C GLY A 91 -14.42 3.03 -6.68
N ILE A 92 -13.25 3.57 -7.07
CA ILE A 92 -12.91 4.95 -6.74
C ILE A 92 -13.85 5.92 -7.47
N GLN A 93 -14.10 5.68 -8.76
CA GLN A 93 -14.95 6.55 -9.55
C GLN A 93 -16.41 6.52 -9.09
N SER A 94 -16.87 5.36 -8.61
CA SER A 94 -18.24 5.25 -8.10
C SER A 94 -18.40 5.84 -6.70
N GLY A 95 -17.28 6.18 -6.03
CA GLY A 95 -17.32 6.71 -4.69
C GLY A 95 -17.35 5.65 -3.60
N ASP A 96 -17.24 4.38 -3.96
CA ASP A 96 -17.30 3.28 -3.00
C ASP A 96 -15.99 3.04 -2.29
N ILE A 97 -14.86 3.45 -2.90
CA ILE A 97 -13.53 3.18 -2.37
C ILE A 97 -12.71 4.47 -2.34
N ALA A 98 -12.05 4.72 -1.22
CA ALA A 98 -11.13 5.85 -1.11
C ALA A 98 -9.84 5.52 -1.86
N ARG A 99 -9.38 6.45 -2.70
CA ARG A 99 -8.14 6.23 -3.45
C ARG A 99 -6.95 6.29 -2.50
N PRO A 100 -6.02 5.30 -2.56
CA PRO A 100 -4.76 5.42 -1.83
C PRO A 100 -4.02 6.71 -2.21
N GLY A 101 -3.27 7.28 -1.26
CA GLY A 101 -2.53 8.49 -1.50
C GLY A 101 -1.43 8.34 -2.53
N LEU A 102 -0.81 7.15 -2.58
CA LEU A 102 0.24 6.84 -3.55
C LEU A 102 0.05 5.40 -4.04
N ILE A 103 -0.02 5.22 -5.35
CA ILE A 103 -0.11 3.89 -5.97
C ILE A 103 1.19 3.66 -6.73
N VAL A 104 1.91 2.60 -6.36
CA VAL A 104 3.23 2.26 -6.90
C VAL A 104 3.14 0.96 -7.69
N ALA A 105 3.50 1.01 -8.98
CA ALA A 105 3.67 -0.18 -9.80
C ALA A 105 5.09 -0.69 -9.61
N MET A 106 5.26 -1.96 -9.26
CA MET A 106 6.59 -2.47 -8.95
C MET A 106 6.89 -3.81 -9.64
N SER A 107 6.41 -3.97 -10.87
CA SER A 107 6.73 -5.14 -11.67
C SER A 107 8.20 -5.11 -12.10
N SER A 108 8.79 -6.29 -12.27
CA SER A 108 10.10 -6.40 -12.88
C SER A 108 10.07 -6.18 -14.40
N ASP A 109 8.87 -6.18 -14.99
CA ASP A 109 8.67 -5.94 -16.42
C ASP A 109 8.25 -4.50 -16.62
N GLU A 110 9.14 -3.69 -17.22
CA GLU A 110 8.87 -2.26 -17.40
C GLU A 110 7.65 -1.99 -18.27
N ARG A 111 7.36 -2.88 -19.23
CA ARG A 111 6.17 -2.69 -20.07
C ARG A 111 4.89 -2.82 -19.26
N LYS A 112 4.89 -3.71 -18.26
CA LYS A 112 3.74 -3.85 -17.37
C LYS A 112 3.60 -2.63 -16.47
N ASN A 113 4.71 -2.09 -16.00
CA ASN A 113 4.70 -0.86 -15.23
C ASN A 113 4.14 0.30 -16.04
N GLU A 114 4.51 0.39 -17.33
CA GLU A 114 3.96 1.43 -18.20
C GLU A 114 2.45 1.32 -18.34
N LEU A 115 1.94 0.09 -18.48
CA LEU A 115 0.48 -0.11 -18.56
C LEU A 115 -0.20 0.31 -17.26
N MET A 116 0.41 0.01 -16.12
CA MET A 116 -0.15 0.38 -14.83
C MET A 116 -0.10 1.88 -14.61
N LEU A 117 0.97 2.55 -15.09
CA LEU A 117 1.02 4.02 -15.02
C LEU A 117 -0.09 4.64 -15.86
N LYS A 118 -0.35 4.09 -17.05
CA LYS A 118 -1.46 4.57 -17.88
C LYS A 118 -2.81 4.34 -17.22
N GLU A 119 -2.91 3.31 -16.41
CA GLU A 119 -4.15 2.98 -15.70
C GLU A 119 -4.31 3.81 -14.41
N GLY A 120 -3.33 4.65 -14.06
CA GLY A 120 -3.47 5.56 -12.94
C GLY A 120 -2.53 5.35 -11.77
N ALA A 121 -1.57 4.43 -11.88
CA ALA A 121 -0.50 4.35 -10.88
C ALA A 121 0.30 5.66 -10.93
N ASP A 122 0.77 6.09 -9.77
CA ASP A 122 1.46 7.38 -9.66
C ASP A 122 2.91 7.29 -10.06
N VAL A 123 3.58 6.20 -9.68
CA VAL A 123 5.00 5.98 -9.96
C VAL A 123 5.24 4.50 -10.21
N SER A 124 6.39 4.17 -10.78
CA SER A 124 6.84 2.79 -10.92
C SER A 124 8.28 2.66 -10.45
N THR A 125 8.62 1.48 -9.94
CA THR A 125 9.98 1.19 -9.48
C THR A 125 10.15 -0.33 -9.43
N SER A 126 11.38 -0.81 -9.22
CA SER A 126 11.58 -2.22 -8.90
C SER A 126 11.30 -2.44 -7.42
N LYS A 127 10.97 -3.68 -7.04
CA LYS A 127 10.66 -3.97 -5.63
C LYS A 127 11.86 -3.71 -4.72
N PHE A 128 13.07 -3.86 -5.23
CA PHE A 128 14.28 -3.64 -4.42
C PHE A 128 14.61 -2.16 -4.26
N GLU A 129 13.99 -1.31 -5.07
CA GLU A 129 14.17 0.15 -4.98
C GLU A 129 13.04 0.84 -4.25
N VAL A 130 12.00 0.11 -3.88
CA VAL A 130 10.88 0.66 -3.11
C VAL A 130 11.37 1.44 -1.89
N PRO A 131 12.36 0.96 -1.12
CA PRO A 131 12.81 1.71 0.08
C PRO A 131 13.33 3.10 -0.22
N PHE A 132 13.72 3.37 -1.48
CA PHE A 132 14.29 4.68 -1.85
C PHE A 132 13.24 5.68 -2.30
N LEU A 133 11.98 5.29 -2.36
CA LEU A 133 10.90 6.24 -2.63
C LEU A 133 10.84 7.27 -1.51
N SER A 134 10.60 8.53 -1.90
CA SER A 134 10.61 9.64 -0.94
C SER A 134 9.61 9.42 0.20
N VAL A 135 8.47 8.78 -0.07
CA VAL A 135 7.44 8.55 0.95
C VAL A 135 8.02 7.77 2.14
N PHE A 136 8.92 6.81 1.88
CA PHE A 136 9.52 6.04 2.97
C PHE A 136 10.66 6.79 3.63
N ARG A 137 11.48 7.51 2.86
CA ARG A 137 12.62 8.25 3.40
C ARG A 137 12.16 9.41 4.27
N ASP A 138 11.20 10.18 3.77
CA ASP A 138 10.69 11.34 4.50
C ASP A 138 9.98 10.92 5.77
N TYR A 139 9.23 9.84 5.72
CA TYR A 139 8.48 9.37 6.87
C TYR A 139 9.39 8.77 7.94
N SER A 140 10.48 8.12 7.53
CA SER A 140 11.39 7.44 8.45
C SER A 140 12.36 8.40 9.15
N SER A 141 12.57 9.58 8.57
CA SER A 141 13.46 10.55 9.18
C SER A 141 12.72 11.37 10.23
#